data_fad70b60df8cae64b4e0e9728f0c9e75
#
_entry.id   fad70b60df8cae64b4e0e9728f0c9e75
#
_cell.length_a   1.000
_cell.length_b   1.000
_cell.length_c   1.000
_cell.angle_alpha   90.00
_cell.angle_beta   90.00
_cell.angle_gamma   90.00
#
_symmetry.space_group_name_H-M   'P 1'
#
loop_
_entity.id
_entity.type
_entity.pdbx_description
1 polymer ?
#
loop_
_entity_poly.entity_id
_entity_poly.type
_entity_poly.pdbx_seq_one_letter_code
_entity_poly.pdbx_strand_id
1 'polypeptide(L)'
;MKFLKIAFGLALFGTHVNCMAVPPGAESVPVCKQIGVRKEVRSLTATEWQAYANAVAAAYNDKWIDWFGFYHSVVADTVHGSSQFLVFHRHFINSYEDILQRYNPAVMVPYWNMMIDFQNPANSAVLGSKYLGGNGVGAKGCVSSGVAGAWTLAYPKNHCLGRAYNNGTTISPWYSPEYVTSVLQRSDTYADLRAGIENSVHGAVHLGLNGDMSTMHSPTDPVFFLHHVNIDRLYAQWQAVKPATRTYMYDGVDSKNAPATVNDFITGTSTPVYQVMRLGYGNMCYTYDTIKAANGDASALVKRQPHKCIKRPSPATQQIIKQLPPKVLAQFYPAFANGPGHPLENEMVAISPLQPMAADACAVDFKAPPPNENMRGKMPFPSGLPDDWIKMQGSSVAEVRALEKSAYDMVEALNKANYLSPYMV
;
A
#
# COMPACT_ATOMS: atom_id res chain seq x y z
N MET A 1 58.22 43.93 8.67
CA MET A 1 57.07 43.20 9.22
C MET A 1 55.87 43.41 8.30
N LYS A 2 55.57 42.39 7.46
CA LYS A 2 54.38 42.43 6.56
C LYS A 2 53.35 41.49 7.14
N PHE A 3 52.18 42.00 7.55
CA PHE A 3 51.07 41.19 8.03
C PHE A 3 50.31 40.62 6.83
N LEU A 4 50.26 39.29 6.77
CA LEU A 4 49.49 38.52 5.80
C LEU A 4 48.05 38.36 6.35
N LYS A 5 47.07 38.99 5.71
CA LYS A 5 45.63 38.80 6.02
C LYS A 5 45.18 37.52 5.31
N ILE A 6 44.89 36.46 6.07
CA ILE A 6 44.21 35.25 5.58
C ILE A 6 42.72 35.54 5.62
N ALA A 7 42.11 35.61 4.45
CA ALA A 7 40.66 35.67 4.31
C ALA A 7 40.06 34.23 4.35
N PHE A 8 39.31 33.93 5.38
CA PHE A 8 38.50 32.71 5.45
C PHE A 8 37.26 32.90 4.57
N GLY A 9 37.24 32.21 3.41
CA GLY A 9 36.04 32.10 2.59
C GLY A 9 35.08 31.10 3.22
N LEU A 10 33.94 31.54 3.73
CA LEU A 10 32.81 30.71 4.08
C LEU A 10 32.22 30.10 2.79
N ALA A 11 32.47 28.84 2.50
CA ALA A 11 31.74 28.11 1.48
C ALA A 11 30.34 27.80 2.03
N LEU A 12 29.34 28.57 1.60
CA LEU A 12 27.93 28.24 1.78
C LEU A 12 27.63 27.00 0.92
N PHE A 13 27.61 25.81 1.52
CA PHE A 13 27.00 24.65 0.91
C PHE A 13 25.48 24.84 0.90
N GLY A 14 24.98 25.45 -0.16
CA GLY A 14 23.56 25.47 -0.46
C GLY A 14 23.14 24.03 -0.78
N THR A 15 22.37 23.38 0.09
CA THR A 15 21.67 22.16 -0.24
C THR A 15 20.62 22.49 -1.29
N HIS A 16 20.96 22.32 -2.56
CA HIS A 16 19.98 22.37 -3.63
C HIS A 16 19.03 21.17 -3.44
N VAL A 17 17.84 21.41 -2.90
CA VAL A 17 16.74 20.48 -3.01
C VAL A 17 16.39 20.43 -4.50
N ASN A 18 16.81 19.40 -5.20
CA ASN A 18 16.40 19.16 -6.58
C ASN A 18 14.90 18.83 -6.56
N CYS A 19 14.05 19.85 -6.69
CA CYS A 19 12.65 19.64 -7.03
C CYS A 19 12.60 18.99 -8.41
N MET A 20 11.98 17.82 -8.52
CA MET A 20 11.68 17.26 -9.82
C MET A 20 10.82 18.26 -10.59
N ALA A 21 11.22 18.55 -11.81
CA ALA A 21 10.42 19.40 -12.69
C ALA A 21 9.04 18.75 -12.90
N VAL A 22 7.99 19.56 -12.86
CA VAL A 22 6.65 19.09 -13.25
C VAL A 22 6.73 18.66 -14.72
N PRO A 23 6.32 17.42 -15.08
CA PRO A 23 6.41 16.95 -16.46
C PRO A 23 5.58 17.83 -17.38
N PRO A 24 6.03 18.08 -18.63
CA PRO A 24 5.23 18.77 -19.63
C PRO A 24 3.84 18.15 -19.77
N GLY A 25 2.81 18.97 -19.68
CA GLY A 25 1.41 18.52 -19.71
C GLY A 25 0.78 18.23 -18.33
N ALA A 26 1.59 17.95 -17.30
CA ALA A 26 1.04 17.66 -15.97
C ALA A 26 0.45 18.92 -15.28
N GLU A 27 0.93 20.11 -15.61
CA GLU A 27 0.34 21.37 -15.17
C GLU A 27 -1.05 21.65 -15.76
N SER A 28 -1.40 21.02 -16.88
CA SER A 28 -2.72 21.14 -17.52
C SER A 28 -3.76 20.15 -16.98
N VAL A 29 -3.34 19.19 -16.12
CA VAL A 29 -4.26 18.22 -15.51
C VAL A 29 -5.16 18.96 -14.52
N PRO A 30 -6.50 18.94 -14.71
CA PRO A 30 -7.41 19.75 -13.91
C PRO A 30 -7.46 19.27 -12.45
N VAL A 31 -7.66 20.22 -11.55
CA VAL A 31 -7.92 19.92 -10.13
C VAL A 31 -9.30 19.32 -9.97
N CYS A 32 -9.45 18.31 -9.15
CA CYS A 32 -10.72 17.69 -8.86
C CYS A 32 -11.66 18.65 -8.12
N LYS A 33 -12.92 18.74 -8.56
CA LYS A 33 -13.95 19.55 -7.89
C LYS A 33 -14.37 18.97 -6.54
N GLN A 34 -14.35 17.65 -6.43
CA GLN A 34 -14.65 16.90 -5.21
C GLN A 34 -13.61 15.82 -5.04
N ILE A 35 -13.26 15.51 -3.80
CA ILE A 35 -12.28 14.48 -3.46
C ILE A 35 -12.96 13.48 -2.53
N GLY A 36 -13.09 12.24 -3.00
CA GLY A 36 -13.57 11.12 -2.21
C GLY A 36 -12.51 10.66 -1.20
N VAL A 37 -12.95 10.02 -0.12
CA VAL A 37 -12.04 9.46 0.89
C VAL A 37 -12.16 7.94 0.89
N ARG A 38 -11.10 7.25 0.51
CA ARG A 38 -10.99 5.80 0.65
C ARG A 38 -10.62 5.47 2.10
N LYS A 39 -11.48 4.70 2.76
CA LYS A 39 -11.37 4.34 4.18
C LYS A 39 -10.93 2.89 4.35
N GLU A 40 -10.40 2.59 5.51
CA GLU A 40 -10.19 1.19 5.90
C GLU A 40 -11.54 0.48 6.04
N VAL A 41 -11.64 -0.73 5.51
CA VAL A 41 -12.93 -1.45 5.38
C VAL A 41 -13.66 -1.66 6.71
N ARG A 42 -12.92 -1.86 7.81
CA ARG A 42 -13.51 -2.02 9.16
C ARG A 42 -13.98 -0.70 9.78
N SER A 43 -13.53 0.44 9.25
CA SER A 43 -13.96 1.77 9.68
C SER A 43 -15.20 2.28 8.93
N LEU A 44 -15.68 1.54 7.93
CA LEU A 44 -16.93 1.86 7.25
C LEU A 44 -18.11 1.68 8.20
N THR A 45 -19.07 2.61 8.13
CA THR A 45 -20.38 2.39 8.74
C THR A 45 -21.10 1.22 8.04
N ALA A 46 -22.09 0.64 8.70
CA ALA A 46 -22.88 -0.44 8.11
C ALA A 46 -23.55 -0.02 6.78
N THR A 47 -23.96 1.24 6.68
CA THR A 47 -24.57 1.80 5.45
C THR A 47 -23.54 1.94 4.33
N GLU A 48 -22.33 2.43 4.62
CA GLU A 48 -21.25 2.54 3.63
C GLU A 48 -20.83 1.16 3.13
N TRP A 49 -20.65 0.20 4.04
CA TRP A 49 -20.33 -1.18 3.66
C TRP A 49 -21.42 -1.80 2.79
N GLN A 50 -22.69 -1.65 3.17
CA GLN A 50 -23.81 -2.21 2.39
C GLN A 50 -23.89 -1.58 1.00
N ALA A 51 -23.64 -0.26 0.89
CA ALA A 51 -23.60 0.43 -0.39
C ALA A 51 -22.51 -0.12 -1.30
N TYR A 52 -21.31 -0.34 -0.76
CA TYR A 52 -20.21 -0.96 -1.47
C TYR A 52 -20.55 -2.41 -1.88
N ALA A 53 -21.03 -3.23 -0.97
CA ALA A 53 -21.37 -4.63 -1.23
C ALA A 53 -22.45 -4.77 -2.31
N ASN A 54 -23.47 -3.90 -2.29
CA ASN A 54 -24.52 -3.88 -3.32
C ASN A 54 -23.99 -3.49 -4.70
N ALA A 55 -23.09 -2.49 -4.76
CA ALA A 55 -22.47 -2.08 -6.03
C ALA A 55 -21.56 -3.19 -6.59
N VAL A 56 -20.83 -3.90 -5.74
CA VAL A 56 -20.01 -5.06 -6.14
C VAL A 56 -20.88 -6.20 -6.67
N ALA A 57 -22.00 -6.50 -6.00
CA ALA A 57 -22.95 -7.52 -6.46
C ALA A 57 -23.58 -7.14 -7.81
N ALA A 58 -23.90 -5.87 -8.04
CA ALA A 58 -24.40 -5.39 -9.33
C ALA A 58 -23.33 -5.53 -10.43
N ALA A 59 -22.09 -5.13 -10.14
CA ALA A 59 -20.96 -5.29 -11.08
C ALA A 59 -20.71 -6.76 -11.42
N TYR A 60 -20.84 -7.68 -10.46
CA TYR A 60 -20.78 -9.12 -10.71
C TYR A 60 -21.89 -9.59 -11.65
N ASN A 61 -23.14 -9.19 -11.41
CA ASN A 61 -24.29 -9.57 -12.25
C ASN A 61 -24.12 -9.10 -13.70
N ASP A 62 -23.55 -7.90 -13.89
CA ASP A 62 -23.29 -7.31 -15.20
C ASP A 62 -21.95 -7.77 -15.82
N LYS A 63 -21.29 -8.77 -15.23
CA LYS A 63 -20.05 -9.39 -15.72
C LYS A 63 -18.81 -8.50 -15.71
N TRP A 64 -18.85 -7.38 -15.01
CA TRP A 64 -17.66 -6.53 -14.88
C TRP A 64 -16.53 -7.25 -14.12
N ILE A 65 -16.84 -8.10 -13.15
CA ILE A 65 -15.85 -8.87 -12.40
C ILE A 65 -15.08 -9.83 -13.32
N ASP A 66 -15.78 -10.56 -14.18
CA ASP A 66 -15.15 -11.41 -15.20
C ASP A 66 -14.28 -10.58 -16.16
N TRP A 67 -14.76 -9.39 -16.56
CA TRP A 67 -14.00 -8.50 -17.43
C TRP A 67 -12.71 -7.99 -16.79
N PHE A 68 -12.73 -7.58 -15.52
CA PHE A 68 -11.54 -7.15 -14.81
C PHE A 68 -10.52 -8.28 -14.69
N GLY A 69 -10.96 -9.52 -14.40
CA GLY A 69 -10.10 -10.70 -14.38
C GLY A 69 -9.47 -10.99 -15.74
N PHE A 70 -10.27 -10.92 -16.81
CA PHE A 70 -9.79 -11.08 -18.18
C PHE A 70 -8.75 -10.00 -18.54
N TYR A 71 -9.11 -8.72 -18.35
CA TYR A 71 -8.24 -7.61 -18.75
C TYR A 71 -6.89 -7.66 -18.01
N HIS A 72 -6.90 -7.89 -16.70
CA HIS A 72 -5.67 -8.03 -15.92
C HIS A 72 -4.80 -9.19 -16.43
N SER A 73 -5.40 -10.32 -16.78
CA SER A 73 -4.64 -11.46 -17.34
C SER A 73 -3.97 -11.13 -18.68
N VAL A 74 -4.62 -10.33 -19.53
CA VAL A 74 -4.07 -9.94 -20.83
C VAL A 74 -2.85 -9.03 -20.72
N VAL A 75 -2.81 -8.17 -19.70
CA VAL A 75 -1.74 -7.18 -19.54
C VAL A 75 -0.69 -7.58 -18.50
N ALA A 76 -0.90 -8.67 -17.78
CA ALA A 76 -0.12 -9.07 -16.60
C ALA A 76 1.40 -9.05 -16.85
N ASP A 77 1.87 -9.62 -17.94
CA ASP A 77 3.29 -9.71 -18.29
C ASP A 77 3.95 -8.34 -18.56
N THR A 78 3.15 -7.30 -18.77
CA THR A 78 3.65 -5.94 -18.98
C THR A 78 3.61 -5.09 -17.73
N VAL A 79 2.72 -5.37 -16.82
CA VAL A 79 2.48 -4.51 -15.65
C VAL A 79 3.17 -5.01 -14.38
N HIS A 80 3.42 -6.31 -14.26
CA HIS A 80 4.18 -6.86 -13.13
C HIS A 80 5.69 -6.88 -13.41
N GLY A 81 6.50 -6.85 -12.34
CA GLY A 81 7.96 -6.82 -12.42
C GLY A 81 8.54 -5.56 -13.09
N SER A 82 7.73 -4.59 -13.44
CA SER A 82 8.08 -3.40 -14.20
C SER A 82 7.64 -2.11 -13.49
N SER A 83 8.09 -0.97 -14.00
CA SER A 83 7.68 0.34 -13.46
C SER A 83 6.17 0.59 -13.59
N GLN A 84 5.47 -0.13 -14.46
CA GLN A 84 4.02 0.00 -14.62
C GLN A 84 3.23 -0.47 -13.38
N PHE A 85 3.80 -1.32 -12.51
CA PHE A 85 3.05 -1.98 -11.44
C PHE A 85 2.18 -1.03 -10.61
N LEU A 86 2.77 -0.03 -9.95
CA LEU A 86 2.01 0.85 -9.05
C LEU A 86 1.04 1.77 -9.81
N VAL A 87 1.48 2.36 -10.92
CA VAL A 87 0.67 3.32 -11.68
C VAL A 87 -0.46 2.65 -12.46
N PHE A 88 -0.22 1.46 -12.98
CA PHE A 88 -1.26 0.65 -13.63
C PHE A 88 -2.35 0.27 -12.62
N HIS A 89 -1.97 -0.32 -11.47
CA HIS A 89 -2.96 -0.74 -10.47
C HIS A 89 -3.72 0.44 -9.86
N ARG A 90 -3.10 1.60 -9.68
CA ARG A 90 -3.80 2.84 -9.32
C ARG A 90 -4.88 3.19 -10.34
N HIS A 91 -4.56 3.18 -11.62
CA HIS A 91 -5.51 3.44 -12.70
C HIS A 91 -6.60 2.37 -12.77
N PHE A 92 -6.21 1.10 -12.66
CA PHE A 92 -7.10 -0.05 -12.73
C PHE A 92 -8.15 -0.06 -11.61
N ILE A 93 -7.72 0.24 -10.39
CA ILE A 93 -8.63 0.39 -9.24
C ILE A 93 -9.58 1.58 -9.44
N ASN A 94 -9.07 2.70 -9.97
CA ASN A 94 -9.92 3.84 -10.26
C ASN A 94 -10.98 3.49 -11.30
N SER A 95 -10.63 2.73 -12.34
CA SER A 95 -11.59 2.24 -13.33
C SER A 95 -12.65 1.31 -12.70
N TYR A 96 -12.24 0.48 -11.73
CA TYR A 96 -13.20 -0.33 -10.97
C TYR A 96 -14.13 0.53 -10.12
N GLU A 97 -13.61 1.55 -9.44
CA GLU A 97 -14.40 2.50 -8.66
C GLU A 97 -15.41 3.22 -9.55
N ASP A 98 -15.01 3.66 -10.75
CA ASP A 98 -15.89 4.30 -11.73
C ASP A 98 -17.05 3.37 -12.14
N ILE A 99 -16.81 2.07 -12.29
CA ILE A 99 -17.87 1.09 -12.55
C ILE A 99 -18.81 0.98 -11.36
N LEU A 100 -18.30 0.88 -10.13
CA LEU A 100 -19.16 0.80 -8.93
C LEU A 100 -20.01 2.06 -8.75
N GLN A 101 -19.46 3.23 -9.07
CA GLN A 101 -20.16 4.52 -8.99
C GLN A 101 -21.29 4.69 -10.00
N ARG A 102 -21.34 3.89 -11.07
CA ARG A 102 -22.51 3.83 -11.96
C ARG A 102 -23.73 3.28 -11.25
N TYR A 103 -23.55 2.38 -10.28
CA TYR A 103 -24.63 1.81 -9.47
C TYR A 103 -24.95 2.67 -8.25
N ASN A 104 -23.92 3.27 -7.64
CA ASN A 104 -24.10 4.19 -6.52
C ASN A 104 -22.94 5.21 -6.48
N PRO A 105 -23.19 6.48 -6.90
CA PRO A 105 -22.18 7.53 -6.99
C PRO A 105 -21.46 7.86 -5.68
N ALA A 106 -22.01 7.48 -4.52
CA ALA A 106 -21.41 7.73 -3.22
C ALA A 106 -20.38 6.66 -2.81
N VAL A 107 -20.24 5.58 -3.58
CA VAL A 107 -19.32 4.48 -3.24
C VAL A 107 -17.88 4.91 -3.51
N MET A 108 -17.04 4.70 -2.51
CA MET A 108 -15.59 4.70 -2.62
C MET A 108 -15.10 3.29 -2.31
N VAL A 109 -14.12 2.80 -3.07
CA VAL A 109 -13.55 1.47 -2.82
C VAL A 109 -12.73 1.52 -1.54
N PRO A 110 -13.07 0.74 -0.50
CA PRO A 110 -12.31 0.73 0.74
C PRO A 110 -10.98 0.00 0.56
N TYR A 111 -10.01 0.27 1.44
CA TYR A 111 -8.83 -0.57 1.52
C TYR A 111 -8.90 -1.54 2.70
N TRP A 112 -8.22 -2.66 2.55
CA TRP A 112 -7.95 -3.57 3.65
C TRP A 112 -6.50 -3.37 4.13
N ASN A 113 -6.33 -2.89 5.35
CA ASN A 113 -5.01 -2.78 5.96
C ASN A 113 -4.56 -4.16 6.49
N MET A 114 -4.17 -5.06 5.56
CA MET A 114 -3.77 -6.43 5.89
C MET A 114 -2.55 -6.50 6.81
N MET A 115 -1.77 -5.44 6.91
CA MET A 115 -0.57 -5.42 7.74
C MET A 115 -0.89 -5.55 9.23
N ILE A 116 -2.05 -5.09 9.69
CA ILE A 116 -2.45 -5.26 11.10
C ILE A 116 -2.94 -6.69 11.40
N ASP A 117 -3.25 -7.46 10.37
CA ASP A 117 -3.64 -8.88 10.48
C ASP A 117 -2.44 -9.82 10.24
N PHE A 118 -1.22 -9.28 10.13
CA PHE A 118 -0.02 -9.98 9.63
C PHE A 118 0.32 -11.27 10.38
N GLN A 119 0.10 -11.29 11.68
CA GLN A 119 0.44 -12.44 12.53
C GLN A 119 -0.45 -13.66 12.27
N ASN A 120 -1.73 -13.42 12.06
CA ASN A 120 -2.73 -14.46 11.87
C ASN A 120 -3.81 -14.02 10.86
N PRO A 121 -3.47 -13.91 9.58
CA PRO A 121 -4.34 -13.31 8.57
C PRO A 121 -5.69 -13.99 8.42
N ALA A 122 -5.74 -15.31 8.60
CA ALA A 122 -6.99 -16.08 8.49
C ALA A 122 -8.05 -15.68 9.53
N ASN A 123 -7.63 -15.09 10.65
CA ASN A 123 -8.53 -14.60 11.70
C ASN A 123 -9.02 -13.16 11.46
N SER A 124 -8.62 -12.53 10.35
CA SER A 124 -9.10 -11.19 10.01
C SER A 124 -10.62 -11.17 9.88
N ALA A 125 -11.26 -10.20 10.54
CA ALA A 125 -12.70 -9.98 10.37
C ALA A 125 -13.09 -9.71 8.91
N VAL A 126 -12.16 -9.20 8.10
CA VAL A 126 -12.36 -8.93 6.66
C VAL A 126 -12.60 -10.23 5.87
N LEU A 127 -12.02 -11.32 6.31
CA LEU A 127 -12.25 -12.66 5.75
C LEU A 127 -13.44 -13.39 6.40
N GLY A 128 -14.26 -12.68 7.16
CA GLY A 128 -15.49 -13.20 7.74
C GLY A 128 -16.69 -13.05 6.81
N SER A 129 -17.80 -13.73 7.17
CA SER A 129 -19.06 -13.73 6.40
C SER A 129 -19.70 -12.34 6.27
N LYS A 130 -19.41 -11.42 7.19
CA LYS A 130 -19.89 -10.03 7.12
C LYS A 130 -19.28 -9.27 5.93
N TYR A 131 -18.05 -9.57 5.56
CA TYR A 131 -17.30 -8.83 4.54
C TYR A 131 -17.05 -9.70 3.30
N LEU A 132 -15.88 -10.22 3.12
CA LEU A 132 -15.44 -10.83 1.86
C LEU A 132 -15.47 -12.37 1.87
N GLY A 133 -15.85 -12.98 2.99
CA GLY A 133 -15.84 -14.43 3.14
C GLY A 133 -14.46 -15.00 3.37
N GLY A 134 -14.42 -16.24 3.88
CA GLY A 134 -13.21 -16.92 4.31
C GLY A 134 -12.60 -17.83 3.24
N ASN A 135 -11.97 -18.89 3.74
CA ASN A 135 -11.38 -19.96 2.91
C ASN A 135 -12.45 -20.65 2.05
N GLY A 136 -12.02 -21.24 0.95
CA GLY A 136 -12.88 -22.09 0.15
C GLY A 136 -13.27 -23.39 0.87
N VAL A 137 -14.45 -23.91 0.55
CA VAL A 137 -14.99 -25.13 1.13
C VAL A 137 -15.25 -26.20 0.06
N GLY A 138 -15.29 -27.45 0.50
CA GLY A 138 -15.51 -28.61 -0.36
C GLY A 138 -14.32 -28.90 -1.28
N ALA A 139 -14.45 -29.91 -2.12
CA ALA A 139 -13.38 -30.41 -2.99
C ALA A 139 -12.90 -29.37 -4.04
N LYS A 140 -13.75 -28.40 -4.37
CA LYS A 140 -13.43 -27.33 -5.34
C LYS A 140 -12.87 -26.05 -4.70
N GLY A 141 -12.84 -25.96 -3.37
CA GLY A 141 -12.37 -24.78 -2.67
C GLY A 141 -13.23 -23.52 -2.89
N CYS A 142 -14.57 -23.68 -3.05
CA CYS A 142 -15.46 -22.58 -3.36
C CYS A 142 -15.70 -21.68 -2.14
N VAL A 143 -15.63 -20.36 -2.32
CA VAL A 143 -16.03 -19.38 -1.30
C VAL A 143 -17.54 -19.44 -1.12
N SER A 144 -18.01 -19.66 0.12
CA SER A 144 -19.43 -19.90 0.43
C SER A 144 -20.10 -18.79 1.23
N SER A 145 -19.36 -17.72 1.59
CA SER A 145 -19.86 -16.64 2.44
C SER A 145 -19.28 -15.29 2.04
N GLY A 146 -19.80 -14.22 2.63
CA GLY A 146 -19.40 -12.85 2.31
C GLY A 146 -20.01 -12.35 1.00
N VAL A 147 -19.55 -11.19 0.53
CA VAL A 147 -20.07 -10.53 -0.70
C VAL A 147 -20.00 -11.45 -1.92
N ALA A 148 -18.95 -12.25 -2.03
CA ALA A 148 -18.72 -13.14 -3.16
C ALA A 148 -19.12 -14.59 -2.87
N GLY A 149 -19.87 -14.82 -1.81
CA GLY A 149 -20.34 -16.17 -1.45
C GLY A 149 -21.19 -16.79 -2.56
N ALA A 150 -20.79 -17.99 -2.97
CA ALA A 150 -21.46 -18.76 -4.04
C ALA A 150 -21.40 -18.14 -5.44
N TRP A 151 -20.47 -17.22 -5.73
CA TRP A 151 -20.30 -16.72 -7.08
C TRP A 151 -19.84 -17.82 -8.05
N THR A 152 -20.39 -17.75 -9.26
CA THR A 152 -19.91 -18.52 -10.41
C THR A 152 -19.35 -17.53 -11.43
N LEU A 153 -18.08 -17.71 -11.73
CA LEU A 153 -17.29 -16.87 -12.63
C LEU A 153 -17.26 -17.52 -14.01
N ALA A 154 -17.28 -16.71 -15.06
CA ALA A 154 -17.20 -17.19 -16.44
C ALA A 154 -15.76 -17.27 -16.93
N TYR A 155 -14.86 -16.41 -16.40
CA TYR A 155 -13.46 -16.34 -16.83
C TYR A 155 -12.53 -16.95 -15.76
N PRO A 156 -11.47 -17.69 -16.15
CA PRO A 156 -11.05 -18.08 -17.53
C PRO A 156 -11.93 -19.22 -18.12
N LYS A 157 -12.75 -19.83 -17.33
CA LYS A 157 -13.78 -20.82 -17.65
C LYS A 157 -14.78 -20.86 -16.51
N ASN A 158 -15.96 -21.46 -16.73
CA ASN A 158 -16.96 -21.57 -15.65
C ASN A 158 -16.41 -22.30 -14.43
N HIS A 159 -16.35 -21.59 -13.29
CA HIS A 159 -15.93 -22.12 -11.99
C HIS A 159 -16.54 -21.28 -10.86
N CYS A 160 -16.53 -21.80 -9.64
CA CYS A 160 -16.85 -21.00 -8.46
C CYS A 160 -15.64 -20.17 -8.05
N LEU A 161 -15.85 -18.98 -7.47
CA LEU A 161 -14.74 -18.25 -6.85
C LEU A 161 -14.02 -19.15 -5.85
N GLY A 162 -12.72 -19.38 -6.08
CA GLY A 162 -11.90 -20.30 -5.31
C GLY A 162 -10.92 -19.60 -4.39
N ARG A 163 -10.80 -20.08 -3.15
CA ARG A 163 -9.69 -19.77 -2.24
C ARG A 163 -9.17 -21.03 -1.59
N ALA A 164 -7.86 -21.10 -1.37
CA ALA A 164 -7.20 -22.25 -0.76
C ALA A 164 -6.02 -21.75 0.06
N TYR A 165 -6.27 -21.34 1.30
CA TYR A 165 -5.24 -20.75 2.17
C TYR A 165 -3.94 -21.54 2.15
N ASN A 166 -2.81 -20.87 2.03
CA ASN A 166 -1.50 -21.49 1.80
C ASN A 166 -0.99 -22.36 2.95
N ASN A 167 -1.67 -22.34 4.09
CA ASN A 167 -1.38 -23.18 5.24
C ASN A 167 -2.66 -23.92 5.72
N GLY A 168 -3.43 -24.47 4.77
CA GLY A 168 -4.63 -25.25 5.04
C GLY A 168 -5.80 -24.41 5.55
N THR A 169 -6.10 -24.47 6.85
CA THR A 169 -7.17 -23.67 7.47
C THR A 169 -6.67 -22.30 7.94
N THR A 170 -5.37 -22.08 7.94
CA THR A 170 -4.70 -20.85 8.32
C THR A 170 -3.97 -20.22 7.14
N ILE A 171 -3.53 -18.99 7.29
CA ILE A 171 -2.66 -18.31 6.34
C ILE A 171 -1.31 -18.10 7.03
N SER A 172 -0.22 -18.39 6.34
CA SER A 172 1.12 -18.08 6.82
C SER A 172 1.28 -16.60 7.13
N PRO A 173 2.07 -16.20 8.15
CA PRO A 173 2.24 -14.81 8.51
C PRO A 173 2.67 -13.94 7.35
N TRP A 174 2.09 -12.73 7.30
CA TRP A 174 2.45 -11.71 6.31
C TRP A 174 3.52 -10.75 6.83
N TYR A 175 3.86 -9.76 6.03
CA TYR A 175 4.79 -8.71 6.41
C TYR A 175 4.15 -7.74 7.41
N SER A 176 4.87 -7.46 8.49
CA SER A 176 4.39 -6.60 9.58
C SER A 176 4.37 -5.12 9.21
N PRO A 177 3.64 -4.27 9.95
CA PRO A 177 3.70 -2.81 9.82
C PRO A 177 5.12 -2.25 9.95
N GLU A 178 5.94 -2.87 10.82
CA GLU A 178 7.33 -2.51 11.01
C GLU A 178 8.14 -2.71 9.73
N TYR A 179 7.94 -3.83 9.05
CA TYR A 179 8.61 -4.10 7.78
C TYR A 179 8.20 -3.08 6.71
N VAL A 180 6.90 -2.85 6.56
CA VAL A 180 6.40 -1.90 5.56
C VAL A 180 6.92 -0.48 5.83
N THR A 181 6.95 -0.07 7.11
CA THR A 181 7.55 1.21 7.51
C THR A 181 9.02 1.28 7.09
N SER A 182 9.78 0.19 7.30
CA SER A 182 11.16 0.09 6.86
C SER A 182 11.31 0.22 5.34
N VAL A 183 10.46 -0.46 4.56
CA VAL A 183 10.46 -0.34 3.09
C VAL A 183 10.23 1.10 2.66
N LEU A 184 9.18 1.76 3.16
CA LEU A 184 8.86 3.15 2.79
C LEU A 184 9.98 4.14 3.14
N GLN A 185 10.67 3.94 4.28
CA GLN A 185 11.75 4.82 4.71
C GLN A 185 13.05 4.62 3.92
N ARG A 186 13.32 3.40 3.48
CA ARG A 186 14.55 3.05 2.74
C ARG A 186 14.43 3.16 1.22
N SER A 187 13.21 3.30 0.70
CA SER A 187 12.97 3.47 -0.73
C SER A 187 13.21 4.92 -1.13
N ASP A 188 14.37 5.20 -1.69
CA ASP A 188 14.71 6.54 -2.16
C ASP A 188 14.17 6.79 -3.58
N THR A 189 14.03 5.75 -4.39
CA THR A 189 13.50 5.79 -5.75
C THR A 189 12.13 5.12 -5.86
N TYR A 190 11.41 5.41 -6.95
CA TYR A 190 10.15 4.72 -7.28
C TYR A 190 10.38 3.23 -7.55
N ALA A 191 11.47 2.89 -8.24
CA ALA A 191 11.85 1.50 -8.54
C ALA A 191 12.09 0.69 -7.26
N ASP A 192 12.79 1.28 -6.26
CA ASP A 192 13.00 0.65 -4.95
C ASP A 192 11.68 0.39 -4.24
N LEU A 193 10.79 1.41 -4.22
CA LEU A 193 9.47 1.27 -3.61
C LEU A 193 8.65 0.18 -4.30
N ARG A 194 8.58 0.22 -5.63
CA ARG A 194 7.85 -0.76 -6.43
C ARG A 194 8.33 -2.18 -6.14
N ALA A 195 9.64 -2.43 -6.23
CA ALA A 195 10.23 -3.74 -5.97
C ALA A 195 9.98 -4.21 -4.53
N GLY A 196 10.16 -3.28 -3.56
CA GLY A 196 9.97 -3.58 -2.15
C GLY A 196 8.53 -3.94 -1.78
N ILE A 197 7.53 -3.33 -2.42
CA ILE A 197 6.10 -3.61 -2.15
C ILE A 197 5.61 -4.80 -2.97
N GLU A 198 5.89 -4.83 -4.27
CA GLU A 198 5.39 -5.88 -5.17
C GLU A 198 5.87 -7.27 -4.75
N ASN A 199 7.15 -7.39 -4.44
CA ASN A 199 7.79 -8.66 -4.11
C ASN A 199 7.76 -9.01 -2.60
N SER A 200 6.92 -8.33 -1.84
CA SER A 200 6.75 -8.63 -0.41
C SER A 200 5.26 -8.59 -0.03
N VAL A 201 4.79 -7.44 0.43
CA VAL A 201 3.43 -7.25 0.95
C VAL A 201 2.36 -7.65 -0.06
N HIS A 202 2.54 -7.29 -1.34
CA HIS A 202 1.59 -7.64 -2.39
C HIS A 202 1.58 -9.15 -2.65
N GLY A 203 2.72 -9.76 -2.96
CA GLY A 203 2.81 -11.19 -3.26
C GLY A 203 2.36 -12.09 -2.11
N ALA A 204 2.70 -11.72 -0.87
CA ALA A 204 2.33 -12.50 0.31
C ALA A 204 0.81 -12.63 0.49
N VAL A 205 0.04 -11.59 0.17
CA VAL A 205 -1.43 -11.64 0.27
C VAL A 205 -2.03 -12.51 -0.82
N HIS A 206 -1.58 -12.34 -2.07
CA HIS A 206 -2.02 -13.17 -3.19
C HIS A 206 -1.82 -14.66 -2.91
N LEU A 207 -0.62 -15.04 -2.49
CA LEU A 207 -0.27 -16.42 -2.18
C LEU A 207 -0.90 -16.92 -0.88
N GLY A 208 -1.09 -16.03 0.10
CA GLY A 208 -1.73 -16.39 1.36
C GLY A 208 -3.17 -16.85 1.18
N LEU A 209 -3.92 -16.12 0.36
CA LEU A 209 -5.31 -16.43 0.02
C LEU A 209 -5.41 -17.55 -1.03
N ASN A 210 -4.43 -17.57 -1.96
CA ASN A 210 -4.32 -18.57 -3.01
C ASN A 210 -5.64 -18.76 -3.82
N GLY A 211 -5.83 -19.90 -4.50
CA GLY A 211 -6.97 -20.04 -5.40
C GLY A 211 -6.93 -19.01 -6.53
N ASP A 212 -8.05 -18.32 -6.79
CA ASP A 212 -8.09 -17.29 -7.84
C ASP A 212 -7.12 -16.15 -7.55
N MET A 213 -6.92 -15.80 -6.28
CA MET A 213 -6.00 -14.74 -5.88
C MET A 213 -4.53 -14.99 -6.26
N SER A 214 -4.10 -16.23 -6.45
CA SER A 214 -2.72 -16.58 -6.86
C SER A 214 -2.50 -16.61 -8.37
N THR A 215 -3.49 -16.22 -9.15
CA THR A 215 -3.47 -16.27 -10.63
C THR A 215 -3.52 -14.87 -11.24
N MET A 216 -3.26 -14.77 -12.56
CA MET A 216 -3.37 -13.49 -13.28
C MET A 216 -4.82 -13.03 -13.49
N HIS A 217 -5.81 -13.87 -13.21
CA HIS A 217 -7.22 -13.45 -13.17
C HIS A 217 -7.70 -13.11 -11.73
N SER A 218 -6.79 -12.87 -10.81
CA SER A 218 -7.08 -12.53 -9.41
C SER A 218 -8.12 -11.40 -9.19
N PRO A 219 -8.36 -10.43 -10.10
CA PRO A 219 -9.47 -9.48 -9.94
C PRO A 219 -10.88 -10.10 -9.96
N THR A 220 -11.01 -11.38 -10.28
CA THR A 220 -12.28 -12.11 -10.10
C THR A 220 -12.65 -12.30 -8.63
N ASP A 221 -11.69 -12.17 -7.72
CA ASP A 221 -11.92 -12.11 -6.27
C ASP A 221 -12.00 -10.64 -5.81
N PRO A 222 -13.09 -10.16 -5.20
CA PRO A 222 -13.20 -8.78 -4.75
C PRO A 222 -12.18 -8.38 -3.69
N VAL A 223 -11.51 -9.33 -3.01
CA VAL A 223 -10.37 -9.05 -2.13
C VAL A 223 -9.25 -8.34 -2.88
N PHE A 224 -9.04 -8.68 -4.16
CA PHE A 224 -8.04 -8.04 -5.02
C PHE A 224 -8.12 -6.51 -4.93
N PHE A 225 -9.31 -5.94 -5.09
CA PHE A 225 -9.48 -4.49 -5.11
C PHE A 225 -9.15 -3.85 -3.77
N LEU A 226 -9.61 -4.41 -2.65
CA LEU A 226 -9.30 -3.88 -1.32
C LEU A 226 -7.80 -3.98 -1.00
N HIS A 227 -7.18 -5.06 -1.47
CA HIS A 227 -5.74 -5.27 -1.36
C HIS A 227 -4.97 -4.20 -2.15
N HIS A 228 -5.27 -4.04 -3.43
CA HIS A 228 -4.57 -3.08 -4.29
C HIS A 228 -4.87 -1.62 -3.92
N VAL A 229 -6.05 -1.30 -3.37
CA VAL A 229 -6.30 0.03 -2.76
C VAL A 229 -5.34 0.27 -1.59
N ASN A 230 -5.01 -0.75 -0.78
CA ASN A 230 -3.99 -0.59 0.25
C ASN A 230 -2.56 -0.45 -0.33
N ILE A 231 -2.23 -1.17 -1.39
CA ILE A 231 -0.95 -0.99 -2.11
C ILE A 231 -0.84 0.45 -2.64
N ASP A 232 -1.90 0.98 -3.26
CA ASP A 232 -1.94 2.37 -3.71
C ASP A 232 -1.86 3.38 -2.56
N ARG A 233 -2.47 3.07 -1.40
CA ARG A 233 -2.33 3.88 -0.18
C ARG A 233 -0.87 3.98 0.27
N LEU A 234 -0.12 2.88 0.25
CA LEU A 234 1.31 2.88 0.59
C LEU A 234 2.11 3.74 -0.39
N TYR A 235 1.83 3.62 -1.68
CA TYR A 235 2.45 4.48 -2.70
C TYR A 235 2.12 5.96 -2.47
N ALA A 236 0.86 6.29 -2.21
CA ALA A 236 0.45 7.66 -1.92
C ALA A 236 1.10 8.23 -0.64
N GLN A 237 1.26 7.41 0.41
CA GLN A 237 1.98 7.79 1.63
C GLN A 237 3.45 8.10 1.34
N TRP A 238 4.13 7.26 0.55
CA TRP A 238 5.51 7.49 0.17
C TRP A 238 5.67 8.79 -0.63
N GLN A 239 4.75 9.08 -1.57
CA GLN A 239 4.72 10.35 -2.30
C GLN A 239 4.51 11.54 -1.35
N ALA A 240 3.60 11.42 -0.39
CA ALA A 240 3.24 12.50 0.54
C ALA A 240 4.36 12.86 1.52
N VAL A 241 5.34 11.99 1.76
CA VAL A 241 6.52 12.27 2.60
C VAL A 241 7.43 13.31 1.97
N LYS A 242 7.70 13.22 0.67
CA LYS A 242 8.57 14.13 -0.08
C LYS A 242 7.89 14.55 -1.39
N PRO A 243 6.77 15.30 -1.33
CA PRO A 243 5.94 15.54 -2.52
C PRO A 243 6.67 16.31 -3.64
N ALA A 244 7.59 17.21 -3.28
CA ALA A 244 8.37 17.98 -4.25
C ALA A 244 9.28 17.09 -5.14
N THR A 245 9.68 15.93 -4.64
CA THR A 245 10.57 15.01 -5.37
C THR A 245 9.87 13.73 -5.80
N ARG A 246 8.88 13.24 -5.02
CA ARG A 246 8.28 11.92 -5.21
C ARG A 246 6.97 11.93 -6.00
N THR A 247 6.30 13.09 -6.16
CA THR A 247 4.99 13.12 -6.86
C THR A 247 5.08 12.59 -8.28
N TYR A 248 6.10 13.01 -9.03
CA TYR A 248 6.33 12.57 -10.41
C TYR A 248 7.59 11.71 -10.57
N MET A 249 8.12 11.16 -9.47
CA MET A 249 9.22 10.21 -9.56
C MET A 249 8.73 8.90 -10.16
N TYR A 250 9.29 8.57 -11.32
CA TYR A 250 8.96 7.37 -12.07
C TYR A 250 10.21 6.94 -12.82
N ASP A 251 10.89 5.99 -12.28
CA ASP A 251 12.15 5.43 -12.76
C ASP A 251 12.07 3.90 -12.82
N GLY A 252 13.19 3.27 -13.16
CA GLY A 252 13.26 1.84 -13.40
C GLY A 252 13.05 1.51 -14.88
N VAL A 253 12.49 0.35 -15.16
CA VAL A 253 12.34 -0.17 -16.52
C VAL A 253 10.92 -0.66 -16.79
N ASP A 254 10.56 -0.66 -18.07
CA ASP A 254 9.36 -1.34 -18.57
C ASP A 254 9.59 -2.86 -18.68
N SER A 255 8.59 -3.61 -19.12
CA SER A 255 8.66 -5.07 -19.29
C SER A 255 9.65 -5.53 -20.39
N LYS A 256 10.20 -4.59 -21.17
CA LYS A 256 11.20 -4.84 -22.21
C LYS A 256 12.60 -4.36 -21.81
N ASN A 257 12.78 -4.00 -20.53
CA ASN A 257 13.99 -3.40 -19.96
C ASN A 257 14.38 -2.05 -20.58
N ALA A 258 13.44 -1.32 -21.19
CA ALA A 258 13.67 0.06 -21.59
C ALA A 258 13.44 1.01 -20.40
N PRO A 259 14.21 2.13 -20.29
CA PRO A 259 14.02 3.11 -19.23
C PRO A 259 12.59 3.65 -19.23
N ALA A 260 11.91 3.56 -18.07
CA ALA A 260 10.56 4.04 -17.89
C ALA A 260 10.52 5.58 -17.75
N THR A 261 9.51 6.21 -18.32
CA THR A 261 9.29 7.65 -18.26
C THR A 261 7.85 8.00 -17.91
N VAL A 262 7.64 9.16 -17.33
CA VAL A 262 6.30 9.64 -16.96
C VAL A 262 5.40 9.92 -18.18
N ASN A 263 5.98 9.99 -19.38
CA ASN A 263 5.24 10.17 -20.62
C ASN A 263 4.82 8.85 -21.28
N ASP A 264 5.27 7.72 -20.74
CA ASP A 264 4.82 6.40 -21.20
C ASP A 264 3.31 6.27 -20.97
N PHE A 265 2.65 5.50 -21.81
CA PHE A 265 1.23 5.22 -21.59
C PHE A 265 1.06 4.08 -20.58
N ILE A 266 0.05 4.21 -19.73
CA ILE A 266 -0.39 3.09 -18.92
C ILE A 266 -0.82 1.96 -19.84
N THR A 267 -0.28 0.78 -19.59
CA THR A 267 -0.49 -0.41 -20.41
C THR A 267 -1.96 -0.63 -20.74
N GLY A 268 -2.27 -0.80 -22.02
CA GLY A 268 -3.62 -1.02 -22.52
C GLY A 268 -4.51 0.23 -22.58
N THR A 269 -3.95 1.41 -22.34
CA THR A 269 -4.69 2.69 -22.38
C THR A 269 -3.94 3.74 -23.21
N SER A 270 -4.59 4.89 -23.44
CA SER A 270 -3.96 6.10 -23.99
C SER A 270 -3.65 7.15 -22.90
N THR A 271 -3.69 6.78 -21.63
CA THR A 271 -3.45 7.67 -20.50
C THR A 271 -1.97 7.71 -20.17
N PRO A 272 -1.28 8.86 -20.28
CA PRO A 272 0.10 9.00 -19.84
C PRO A 272 0.25 8.80 -18.33
N VAL A 273 1.36 8.20 -17.92
CA VAL A 273 1.66 7.90 -16.51
C VAL A 273 1.52 9.15 -15.62
N TYR A 274 2.01 10.32 -16.06
CA TYR A 274 1.92 11.54 -15.24
C TYR A 274 0.49 11.93 -14.83
N GLN A 275 -0.52 11.52 -15.61
CA GLN A 275 -1.93 11.86 -15.30
C GLN A 275 -2.49 11.12 -14.09
N VAL A 276 -1.91 10.00 -13.70
CA VAL A 276 -2.36 9.20 -12.54
C VAL A 276 -1.46 9.35 -11.33
N MET A 277 -0.35 10.07 -11.44
CA MET A 277 0.63 10.12 -10.35
C MET A 277 0.21 11.04 -9.19
N ARG A 278 -0.65 12.01 -9.43
CA ARG A 278 -1.04 13.03 -8.45
C ARG A 278 -2.49 12.87 -8.03
N LEU A 279 -2.72 12.52 -6.76
CA LEU A 279 -4.07 12.45 -6.20
C LEU A 279 -4.69 13.84 -6.08
N GLY A 280 -6.01 13.95 -6.31
CA GLY A 280 -6.76 15.19 -6.35
C GLY A 280 -6.72 15.90 -7.70
N TYR A 281 -6.21 15.25 -8.73
CA TYR A 281 -6.10 15.79 -10.09
C TYR A 281 -6.57 14.78 -11.15
N GLY A 282 -7.07 15.29 -12.29
CA GLY A 282 -7.56 14.46 -13.39
C GLY A 282 -8.70 13.55 -12.95
N ASN A 283 -8.51 12.25 -13.17
CA ASN A 283 -9.45 11.22 -12.74
C ASN A 283 -9.11 10.65 -11.34
N MET A 284 -7.97 11.04 -10.74
CA MET A 284 -7.55 10.55 -9.43
C MET A 284 -8.18 11.39 -8.30
N CYS A 285 -9.52 11.52 -8.33
CA CYS A 285 -10.28 12.41 -7.46
C CYS A 285 -10.54 11.79 -6.06
N TYR A 286 -9.51 11.25 -5.44
CA TYR A 286 -9.61 10.64 -4.12
C TYR A 286 -8.38 10.92 -3.25
N THR A 287 -8.51 10.61 -1.97
CA THR A 287 -7.45 10.55 -0.97
C THR A 287 -7.73 9.38 -0.02
N TYR A 288 -6.86 9.20 0.97
CA TYR A 288 -7.01 8.18 2.01
C TYR A 288 -7.25 8.83 3.37
N ASP A 289 -8.02 8.17 4.23
CA ASP A 289 -8.26 8.60 5.61
C ASP A 289 -6.98 8.75 6.45
N THR A 290 -5.90 8.07 6.05
CA THR A 290 -4.56 8.16 6.64
C THR A 290 -3.70 9.28 6.04
N ILE A 291 -4.15 9.93 4.97
CA ILE A 291 -3.46 11.04 4.31
C ILE A 291 -4.38 12.24 4.37
N LYS A 292 -4.10 13.20 5.27
CA LYS A 292 -4.90 14.44 5.34
C LYS A 292 -4.82 15.17 3.99
N ALA A 293 -5.93 15.17 3.25
CA ALA A 293 -6.14 16.17 2.22
C ALA A 293 -6.29 17.53 2.93
N ALA A 294 -5.50 18.52 2.56
CA ALA A 294 -5.77 19.87 2.99
C ALA A 294 -7.08 20.31 2.33
N ASN A 295 -8.08 20.60 3.15
CA ASN A 295 -9.40 21.16 2.86
C ASN A 295 -9.63 21.60 1.41
N GLY A 296 -10.00 20.68 0.52
CA GLY A 296 -10.49 20.97 -0.83
C GLY A 296 -9.49 21.62 -1.83
N ASP A 297 -8.29 21.90 -1.40
CA ASP A 297 -7.25 22.47 -2.25
C ASP A 297 -6.11 21.45 -2.43
N ALA A 298 -6.13 20.75 -3.56
CA ALA A 298 -5.05 19.84 -3.92
C ALA A 298 -3.69 20.57 -4.05
N SER A 299 -3.70 21.91 -4.25
CA SER A 299 -2.49 22.74 -4.20
C SER A 299 -1.92 22.85 -2.79
N ALA A 300 -2.73 22.63 -1.76
CA ALA A 300 -2.30 22.67 -0.37
C ALA A 300 -1.51 21.41 0.06
N LEU A 301 -1.52 20.32 -0.71
CA LEU A 301 -0.55 19.22 -0.55
C LEU A 301 0.90 19.73 -0.80
N VAL A 302 1.05 20.77 -1.61
CA VAL A 302 2.35 21.39 -1.96
C VAL A 302 2.73 22.52 -0.99
N LYS A 303 1.76 23.21 -0.37
CA LYS A 303 1.99 24.41 0.46
C LYS A 303 1.79 24.16 1.96
N ARG A 304 1.88 22.94 2.45
CA ARG A 304 1.74 22.70 3.90
C ARG A 304 2.81 23.48 4.67
N GLN A 305 2.34 24.50 5.38
CA GLN A 305 3.04 24.94 6.58
C GLN A 305 3.11 23.78 7.57
N PRO A 306 4.26 23.55 8.23
CA PRO A 306 4.35 22.49 9.22
C PRO A 306 3.28 22.75 10.30
N HIS A 307 2.31 21.84 10.41
CA HIS A 307 1.33 21.91 11.49
C HIS A 307 2.07 21.88 12.82
N LYS A 308 1.92 22.92 13.62
CA LYS A 308 2.50 23.07 14.97
C LYS A 308 2.14 21.93 15.94
N CYS A 309 1.26 21.02 15.54
CA CYS A 309 0.69 19.97 16.40
C CYS A 309 1.40 18.62 16.40
N ILE A 310 2.36 18.36 15.49
CA ILE A 310 3.09 17.08 15.51
C ILE A 310 4.39 17.24 16.29
N LYS A 311 4.27 17.34 17.60
CA LYS A 311 5.44 17.39 18.49
C LYS A 311 5.84 16.03 19.07
N ARG A 312 5.01 14.99 18.94
CA ARG A 312 5.30 13.65 19.47
C ARG A 312 4.89 12.60 18.47
N PRO A 313 5.80 11.65 18.16
CA PRO A 313 5.46 10.46 17.37
C PRO A 313 4.35 9.64 18.04
N SER A 314 3.64 8.81 17.25
CA SER A 314 2.64 7.88 17.76
C SER A 314 3.23 6.92 18.81
N PRO A 315 2.41 6.34 19.69
CA PRO A 315 2.89 5.35 20.64
C PRO A 315 3.63 4.19 20.00
N ALA A 316 3.18 3.72 18.84
CA ALA A 316 3.86 2.65 18.08
C ALA A 316 5.25 3.08 17.62
N THR A 317 5.38 4.29 17.06
CA THR A 317 6.67 4.86 16.66
C THR A 317 7.58 5.07 17.85
N GLN A 318 7.06 5.62 18.95
CA GLN A 318 7.83 5.79 20.19
C GLN A 318 8.34 4.46 20.75
N GLN A 319 7.54 3.40 20.65
CA GLN A 319 7.92 2.07 21.10
C GLN A 319 9.10 1.52 20.29
N ILE A 320 9.07 1.64 18.96
CA ILE A 320 10.19 1.23 18.09
C ILE A 320 11.47 2.01 18.42
N ILE A 321 11.37 3.33 18.53
CA ILE A 321 12.52 4.20 18.83
C ILE A 321 13.11 3.86 20.21
N LYS A 322 12.26 3.59 21.20
CA LYS A 322 12.70 3.30 22.58
C LYS A 322 13.32 1.90 22.73
N GLN A 323 12.81 0.91 22.03
CA GLN A 323 13.18 -0.49 22.23
C GLN A 323 14.33 -0.95 21.33
N LEU A 324 14.55 -0.30 20.19
CA LEU A 324 15.57 -0.76 19.26
C LEU A 324 16.94 -0.10 19.48
N PRO A 325 18.04 -0.86 19.37
CA PRO A 325 19.37 -0.30 19.39
C PRO A 325 19.58 0.72 18.25
N PRO A 326 20.38 1.79 18.46
CA PRO A 326 20.63 2.82 17.44
C PRO A 326 21.12 2.25 16.09
N LYS A 327 21.92 1.19 16.10
CA LYS A 327 22.40 0.52 14.88
C LYS A 327 21.23 -0.11 14.09
N VAL A 328 20.28 -0.72 14.77
CA VAL A 328 19.09 -1.33 14.14
C VAL A 328 18.16 -0.24 13.58
N LEU A 329 17.98 0.86 14.34
CA LEU A 329 17.23 2.02 13.84
C LEU A 329 17.88 2.61 12.59
N ALA A 330 19.19 2.85 12.59
CA ALA A 330 19.88 3.41 11.43
C ALA A 330 19.79 2.49 10.19
N GLN A 331 19.82 1.18 10.40
CA GLN A 331 19.77 0.20 9.32
C GLN A 331 18.37 0.07 8.70
N PHE A 332 17.33 -0.02 9.51
CA PHE A 332 15.98 -0.36 9.05
C PHE A 332 14.99 0.81 9.10
N TYR A 333 15.25 1.83 9.91
CA TYR A 333 14.37 2.97 10.13
C TYR A 333 15.14 4.29 10.12
N PRO A 334 15.78 4.65 8.99
CA PRO A 334 16.67 5.82 8.93
C PRO A 334 15.97 7.13 9.30
N ALA A 335 14.68 7.28 9.01
CA ALA A 335 13.93 8.47 9.40
C ALA A 335 13.77 8.59 10.93
N PHE A 336 13.66 7.47 11.65
CA PHE A 336 13.59 7.48 13.11
C PHE A 336 14.96 7.74 13.74
N ALA A 337 16.04 7.31 13.08
CA ALA A 337 17.40 7.49 13.57
C ALA A 337 17.92 8.93 13.39
N ASN A 338 17.48 9.62 12.34
CA ASN A 338 18.04 10.93 11.94
C ASN A 338 17.32 12.15 12.55
N GLY A 339 16.36 11.93 13.46
CA GLY A 339 15.65 13.02 14.13
C GLY A 339 14.38 13.49 13.40
N PRO A 340 13.88 14.70 13.69
CA PRO A 340 12.58 15.16 13.21
C PRO A 340 12.57 15.38 11.69
N GLY A 341 12.12 14.37 10.94
CA GLY A 341 11.82 14.46 9.52
C GLY A 341 10.38 14.91 9.25
N HIS A 342 9.87 14.60 8.06
CA HIS A 342 8.47 14.83 7.72
C HIS A 342 7.55 13.99 8.65
N PRO A 343 6.41 14.54 9.13
CA PRO A 343 5.52 13.83 10.06
C PRO A 343 5.12 12.41 9.63
N LEU A 344 4.80 12.22 8.34
CA LEU A 344 4.46 10.88 7.81
C LEU A 344 5.68 9.94 7.72
N GLU A 345 6.90 10.47 7.58
CA GLU A 345 8.13 9.69 7.59
C GLU A 345 8.46 9.19 9.00
N ASN A 346 8.08 9.97 10.01
CA ASN A 346 8.32 9.66 11.43
C ASN A 346 7.20 8.84 12.07
N GLU A 347 6.27 8.32 11.29
CA GLU A 347 5.16 7.52 11.79
C GLU A 347 5.21 6.08 11.25
N MET A 348 4.74 5.16 12.09
CA MET A 348 4.46 3.79 11.67
C MET A 348 3.32 3.78 10.64
N VAL A 349 3.52 3.05 9.54
CA VAL A 349 2.56 3.02 8.41
C VAL A 349 1.18 2.47 8.80
N ALA A 350 1.13 1.56 9.76
CA ALA A 350 -0.14 1.05 10.25
C ALA A 350 -0.71 1.98 11.33
N ILE A 351 -1.31 3.09 10.92
CA ILE A 351 -2.19 3.84 11.82
C ILE A 351 -3.43 2.98 12.04
N SER A 352 -3.79 2.75 13.30
CA SER A 352 -4.97 1.94 13.62
C SER A 352 -6.23 2.58 13.01
N PRO A 353 -7.01 1.83 12.21
CA PRO A 353 -8.24 2.36 11.61
C PRO A 353 -9.34 2.61 12.65
N LEU A 354 -9.19 2.08 13.86
CA LEU A 354 -10.19 2.17 14.93
C LEU A 354 -10.19 3.52 15.66
N GLN A 355 -9.29 4.44 15.28
CA GLN A 355 -9.33 5.82 15.77
C GLN A 355 -9.43 6.78 14.59
N PRO A 356 -10.61 7.39 14.35
CA PRO A 356 -10.70 8.52 13.45
C PRO A 356 -9.75 9.59 13.98
N MET A 357 -8.81 10.03 13.14
CA MET A 357 -8.04 11.23 13.45
C MET A 357 -9.06 12.37 13.52
N ALA A 358 -9.48 12.74 14.74
CA ALA A 358 -10.29 13.92 14.94
C ALA A 358 -9.58 15.10 14.26
N ALA A 359 -10.34 15.95 13.57
CA ALA A 359 -9.81 17.08 12.81
C ALA A 359 -8.94 18.02 13.66
N ASP A 360 -9.06 17.94 14.99
CA ASP A 360 -8.39 18.78 15.98
C ASP A 360 -7.54 17.99 17.01
N ALA A 361 -7.28 16.70 16.78
CA ALA A 361 -6.50 15.90 17.72
C ALA A 361 -5.00 16.23 17.67
N CYS A 362 -4.64 17.34 18.27
CA CYS A 362 -3.35 17.49 18.92
C CYS A 362 -3.37 16.60 20.16
N ALA A 363 -2.88 15.38 20.09
CA ALA A 363 -2.84 14.38 21.16
C ALA A 363 -4.22 13.81 21.59
N VAL A 364 -4.67 12.81 20.88
CA VAL A 364 -5.42 11.75 21.55
C VAL A 364 -4.39 10.90 22.28
N ASP A 365 -4.48 10.84 23.61
CA ASP A 365 -3.78 9.81 24.39
C ASP A 365 -4.33 8.44 23.95
N PHE A 366 -3.72 7.87 22.93
CA PHE A 366 -3.93 6.47 22.61
C PHE A 366 -3.29 5.68 23.73
N LYS A 367 -4.10 5.24 24.67
CA LYS A 367 -3.74 4.08 25.49
C LYS A 367 -3.80 2.88 24.53
N ALA A 368 -2.64 2.48 23.99
CA ALA A 368 -2.51 1.14 23.48
C ALA A 368 -3.11 0.19 24.54
N PRO A 369 -3.97 -0.78 24.18
CA PRO A 369 -4.37 -1.79 25.16
C PRO A 369 -3.08 -2.32 25.79
N PRO A 370 -3.05 -2.52 27.11
CA PRO A 370 -1.86 -3.05 27.77
C PRO A 370 -1.47 -4.32 27.02
N PRO A 371 -0.19 -4.49 26.66
CA PRO A 371 0.25 -5.70 25.97
C PRO A 371 -0.25 -6.87 26.81
N ASN A 372 -1.02 -7.76 26.19
CA ASN A 372 -1.46 -8.97 26.87
C ASN A 372 -0.19 -9.77 27.20
N GLU A 373 0.23 -9.73 28.45
CA GLU A 373 1.48 -10.32 28.92
C GLU A 373 1.58 -11.83 28.62
N ASN A 374 0.44 -12.48 28.36
CA ASN A 374 0.34 -13.88 28.00
C ASN A 374 0.52 -14.17 26.49
N MET A 375 0.60 -13.14 25.62
CA MET A 375 0.79 -13.29 24.16
C MET A 375 2.12 -12.73 23.68
N ARG A 376 3.15 -12.69 24.49
CA ARG A 376 4.50 -12.25 24.15
C ARG A 376 5.21 -13.26 23.26
N GLY A 377 4.70 -13.44 22.03
CA GLY A 377 5.39 -14.19 21.01
C GLY A 377 6.49 -13.37 20.35
N LYS A 378 7.51 -14.04 19.83
CA LYS A 378 8.45 -13.42 18.89
C LYS A 378 7.69 -13.01 17.63
N MET A 379 8.14 -11.92 17.00
CA MET A 379 7.60 -11.51 15.70
C MET A 379 7.79 -12.63 14.70
N PRO A 380 6.73 -13.07 14.00
CA PRO A 380 6.82 -14.14 13.03
C PRO A 380 7.59 -13.70 11.79
N PHE A 381 8.26 -14.64 11.16
CA PHE A 381 8.87 -14.44 9.84
C PHE A 381 7.78 -14.52 8.77
N PRO A 382 7.76 -13.59 7.81
CA PRO A 382 6.85 -13.72 6.68
C PRO A 382 7.23 -14.92 5.80
N SER A 383 6.24 -15.49 5.11
CA SER A 383 6.50 -16.52 4.12
C SER A 383 7.23 -15.96 2.91
N GLY A 384 8.22 -16.71 2.41
CA GLY A 384 8.85 -16.43 1.12
C GLY A 384 7.93 -16.72 -0.05
N LEU A 385 8.23 -16.13 -1.21
CA LEU A 385 7.50 -16.34 -2.45
C LEU A 385 8.11 -17.53 -3.22
N PRO A 386 7.31 -18.43 -3.83
CA PRO A 386 7.82 -19.50 -4.70
C PRO A 386 8.51 -18.93 -5.95
N ASP A 387 9.59 -19.58 -6.40
CA ASP A 387 10.34 -19.13 -7.58
C ASP A 387 9.49 -19.03 -8.84
N ASP A 388 8.56 -19.98 -9.02
CA ASP A 388 7.68 -19.97 -10.19
C ASP A 388 6.70 -18.81 -10.16
N TRP A 389 6.21 -18.42 -8.98
CA TRP A 389 5.36 -17.26 -8.83
C TRP A 389 6.15 -15.97 -9.10
N ILE A 390 7.39 -15.86 -8.58
CA ILE A 390 8.28 -14.71 -8.83
C ILE A 390 8.52 -14.53 -10.34
N LYS A 391 8.81 -15.62 -11.04
CA LYS A 391 9.01 -15.62 -12.50
C LYS A 391 7.75 -15.25 -13.26
N MET A 392 6.59 -15.79 -12.82
CA MET A 392 5.29 -15.44 -13.39
C MET A 392 4.98 -13.95 -13.26
N GLN A 393 5.43 -13.30 -12.18
CA GLN A 393 5.34 -11.86 -11.98
C GLN A 393 6.41 -11.05 -12.72
N GLY A 394 7.22 -11.66 -13.57
CA GLY A 394 8.29 -10.96 -14.30
C GLY A 394 9.44 -10.43 -13.42
N SER A 395 9.52 -10.86 -12.16
CA SER A 395 10.52 -10.41 -11.18
C SER A 395 11.76 -11.29 -11.18
N SER A 396 12.91 -10.72 -10.79
CA SER A 396 14.17 -11.44 -10.61
C SER A 396 14.14 -12.25 -9.31
N VAL A 397 14.31 -13.57 -9.40
CA VAL A 397 14.39 -14.43 -8.21
C VAL A 397 15.52 -13.99 -7.28
N ALA A 398 16.68 -13.61 -7.81
CA ALA A 398 17.81 -13.16 -7.00
C ALA A 398 17.50 -11.87 -6.22
N GLU A 399 16.85 -10.90 -6.86
CA GLU A 399 16.44 -9.65 -6.20
C GLU A 399 15.38 -9.90 -5.13
N VAL A 400 14.39 -10.76 -5.41
CA VAL A 400 13.37 -11.12 -4.42
C VAL A 400 13.99 -11.83 -3.21
N ARG A 401 14.93 -12.75 -3.42
CA ARG A 401 15.65 -13.42 -2.31
C ARG A 401 16.46 -12.44 -1.46
N ALA A 402 17.04 -11.39 -2.07
CA ALA A 402 17.72 -10.33 -1.34
C ALA A 402 16.74 -9.50 -0.48
N LEU A 403 15.55 -9.19 -1.00
CA LEU A 403 14.49 -8.52 -0.25
C LEU A 403 13.98 -9.37 0.92
N GLU A 404 13.72 -10.66 0.70
CA GLU A 404 13.30 -11.60 1.74
C GLU A 404 14.36 -11.73 2.83
N LYS A 405 15.65 -11.83 2.44
CA LYS A 405 16.74 -11.83 3.41
C LYS A 405 16.74 -10.56 4.25
N SER A 406 16.56 -9.39 3.65
CA SER A 406 16.49 -8.12 4.39
C SER A 406 15.32 -8.09 5.37
N ALA A 407 14.17 -8.67 4.99
CA ALA A 407 13.01 -8.81 5.88
C ALA A 407 13.31 -9.73 7.06
N TYR A 408 13.96 -10.87 6.81
CA TYR A 408 14.34 -11.81 7.85
C TYR A 408 15.39 -11.22 8.81
N ASP A 409 16.41 -10.54 8.28
CA ASP A 409 17.42 -9.86 9.08
C ASP A 409 16.77 -8.81 10.01
N MET A 410 15.75 -8.10 9.52
CA MET A 410 15.00 -7.15 10.33
C MET A 410 14.20 -7.83 11.43
N VAL A 411 13.39 -8.86 11.10
CA VAL A 411 12.62 -9.62 12.09
C VAL A 411 13.53 -10.24 13.15
N GLU A 412 14.67 -10.77 12.74
CA GLU A 412 15.69 -11.29 13.67
C GLU A 412 16.20 -10.21 14.60
N ALA A 413 16.51 -9.01 14.08
CA ALA A 413 16.98 -7.89 14.88
C ALA A 413 15.92 -7.40 15.89
N LEU A 414 14.65 -7.33 15.48
CA LEU A 414 13.52 -7.01 16.35
C LEU A 414 13.37 -8.06 17.47
N ASN A 415 13.44 -9.33 17.12
CA ASN A 415 13.33 -10.43 18.08
C ASN A 415 14.52 -10.49 19.06
N LYS A 416 15.75 -10.19 18.61
CA LYS A 416 16.94 -10.07 19.48
C LYS A 416 16.84 -8.88 20.44
N ALA A 417 16.21 -7.79 20.03
CA ALA A 417 15.94 -6.63 20.86
C ALA A 417 14.77 -6.85 21.85
N ASN A 418 14.13 -8.02 21.82
CA ASN A 418 12.88 -8.29 22.53
C ASN A 418 11.79 -7.24 22.25
N TYR A 419 11.74 -6.76 21.01
CA TYR A 419 10.76 -5.79 20.58
C TYR A 419 9.36 -6.41 20.61
N LEU A 420 8.44 -5.67 21.22
CA LEU A 420 7.02 -6.05 21.30
C LEU A 420 6.24 -5.19 20.33
N SER A 421 5.80 -5.78 19.23
CA SER A 421 4.97 -5.06 18.28
C SER A 421 3.62 -4.69 18.90
N PRO A 422 3.18 -3.42 18.79
CA PRO A 422 1.86 -3.00 19.24
C PRO A 422 0.73 -3.59 18.38
N TYR A 423 1.05 -4.22 17.29
CA TYR A 423 0.11 -4.85 16.34
C TYR A 423 0.00 -6.36 16.52
N MET A 424 0.77 -6.96 17.42
CA MET A 424 0.62 -8.36 17.80
C MET A 424 -0.44 -8.49 18.88
N VAL A 425 -1.46 -9.30 18.63
CA VAL A 425 -2.63 -9.55 19.51
C VAL A 425 -2.61 -10.97 20.02
#